data_cba8e3de9fc2ac01fb6699a687a0f81c
#
_entry.id   cba8e3de9fc2ac01fb6699a687a0f81c
#
_cell.length_a   1.000
_cell.length_b   1.000
_cell.length_c   1.000
_cell.angle_alpha   90.00
_cell.angle_beta   90.00
_cell.angle_gamma   90.00
#
_symmetry.space_group_name_H-M   'P 1'
#
loop_
_entity.id
_entity.type
_entity.pdbx_description
1 polymer ?
#
loop_
_entity_poly.entity_id
_entity_poly.type
_entity_poly.pdbx_seq_one_letter_code
_entity_poly.pdbx_strand_id
1 'polypeptide(L)'
;RYKQMVDDCMVGEKEFGICLGHESATISNWQAPYDIGTIAKIIDCKDVDSTSGHLFVNVRGRRKFRVIRLIPPSLEKSENYDPFTIHGIRSVEQSHHDVGVEKKMYIQAEVEMISDIEDSISLVDWENLVEKWKQKIKKTSGNSELTSHQLDHVLEQYYLKTETPTMEYVHSLCALASETPLDLQPILECTNMDQLLEKSAKLLESDINSE
;
A
#
# COMPACT_ATOMS: atom_id res chain seq x y z
N ARG A 1 6.80 18.39 1.17
CA ARG A 1 7.07 17.20 1.97
C ARG A 1 7.40 16.00 1.10
N TYR A 2 6.46 15.54 0.25
CA TYR A 2 6.70 14.39 -0.63
C TYR A 2 7.76 14.66 -1.69
N LYS A 3 7.82 15.88 -2.24
CA LYS A 3 8.89 16.27 -3.18
C LYS A 3 10.27 16.12 -2.56
N GLN A 4 10.47 16.67 -1.34
CA GLN A 4 11.73 16.50 -0.61
C GLN A 4 12.07 15.02 -0.39
N MET A 5 11.07 14.19 -0.03
CA MET A 5 11.30 12.75 0.14
C MET A 5 11.76 12.10 -1.17
N VAL A 6 11.11 12.41 -2.29
CA VAL A 6 11.50 11.87 -3.60
C VAL A 6 12.90 12.34 -4.00
N ASP A 7 13.20 13.63 -3.84
CA ASP A 7 14.52 14.20 -4.13
C ASP A 7 15.62 13.51 -3.31
N ASP A 8 15.39 13.31 -2.01
CA ASP A 8 16.32 12.59 -1.12
C ASP A 8 16.51 11.12 -1.58
N CYS A 9 15.43 10.43 -1.95
CA CYS A 9 15.51 9.06 -2.45
C CYS A 9 16.27 8.96 -3.77
N MET A 10 16.12 9.95 -4.66
CA MET A 10 16.81 9.97 -5.96
C MET A 10 18.32 10.11 -5.84
N VAL A 11 18.81 10.69 -4.76
CA VAL A 11 20.27 10.76 -4.46
C VAL A 11 20.80 9.44 -3.92
N GLY A 12 19.94 8.62 -3.28
CA GLY A 12 20.30 7.34 -2.68
C GLY A 12 19.94 6.12 -3.55
N GLU A 13 19.38 5.10 -2.90
CA GLU A 13 19.03 3.82 -3.54
C GLU A 13 17.72 3.87 -4.36
N LYS A 14 17.08 5.02 -4.41
CA LYS A 14 15.78 5.25 -5.03
C LYS A 14 14.66 4.43 -4.39
N GLU A 15 14.72 4.26 -3.07
CA GLU A 15 13.76 3.48 -2.31
C GLU A 15 13.14 4.30 -1.18
N PHE A 16 11.86 4.06 -0.88
CA PHE A 16 11.17 4.60 0.27
C PHE A 16 10.13 3.62 0.79
N GLY A 17 9.74 3.78 2.06
CA GLY A 17 8.71 2.96 2.69
C GLY A 17 7.31 3.46 2.35
N ILE A 18 6.41 2.54 2.02
CA ILE A 18 4.97 2.79 1.94
C ILE A 18 4.30 2.01 3.06
N CYS A 19 3.60 2.73 3.93
CA CYS A 19 2.74 2.17 4.97
C CYS A 19 1.34 2.75 4.84
N LEU A 20 0.36 1.95 5.23
CA LEU A 20 -0.98 2.45 5.47
C LEU A 20 -0.94 3.41 6.68
N GLY A 21 -1.72 4.49 6.64
CA GLY A 21 -1.86 5.39 7.77
C GLY A 21 -2.82 4.82 8.82
N HIS A 22 -2.42 4.85 10.09
CA HIS A 22 -3.24 4.38 11.20
C HIS A 22 -4.34 5.40 11.52
N GLU A 23 -5.59 4.95 11.68
CA GLU A 23 -6.75 5.84 11.82
C GLU A 23 -6.70 6.74 13.05
N SER A 24 -6.19 6.23 14.17
CA SER A 24 -6.20 6.91 15.48
C SER A 24 -4.84 7.32 16.00
N ALA A 25 -3.74 6.89 15.39
CA ALA A 25 -2.39 7.21 15.84
C ALA A 25 -1.81 8.36 15.01
N THR A 26 -1.16 9.30 15.70
CA THR A 26 -0.51 10.45 15.06
C THR A 26 0.93 10.66 15.54
N ILE A 27 1.74 11.27 14.68
CA ILE A 27 3.09 11.75 14.97
C ILE A 27 3.23 13.18 14.43
N SER A 28 3.51 14.17 15.28
CA SER A 28 3.51 15.60 14.94
C SER A 28 2.22 16.02 14.20
N ASN A 29 1.06 15.55 14.68
CA ASN A 29 -0.27 15.75 14.10
C ASN A 29 -0.49 15.15 12.69
N TRP A 30 0.51 14.47 12.13
CA TRP A 30 0.34 13.64 10.93
C TRP A 30 -0.12 12.24 11.31
N GLN A 31 -0.89 11.64 10.45
CA GLN A 31 -1.28 10.23 10.62
C GLN A 31 -0.03 9.36 10.71
N ALA A 32 0.09 8.58 11.79
CA ALA A 32 1.19 7.65 11.96
C ALA A 32 1.00 6.44 11.04
N PRO A 33 2.08 5.81 10.55
CA PRO A 33 1.97 4.60 9.76
C PRO A 33 1.64 3.38 10.62
N TYR A 34 1.05 2.35 10.00
CA TYR A 34 1.08 1.00 10.56
C TYR A 34 2.52 0.47 10.64
N ASP A 35 2.73 -0.52 11.52
CA ASP A 35 4.07 -1.04 11.78
C ASP A 35 4.65 -1.85 10.62
N ILE A 36 3.80 -2.45 9.78
CA ILE A 36 4.23 -3.23 8.62
C ILE A 36 3.95 -2.45 7.35
N GLY A 37 4.98 -2.31 6.52
CA GLY A 37 4.91 -1.66 5.23
C GLY A 37 5.71 -2.37 4.16
N THR A 38 5.78 -1.75 2.98
CA THR A 38 6.50 -2.25 1.81
C THR A 38 7.52 -1.23 1.33
N ILE A 39 8.74 -1.67 1.07
CA ILE A 39 9.74 -0.87 0.35
C ILE A 39 9.30 -0.72 -1.09
N ALA A 40 9.19 0.51 -1.55
CA ALA A 40 8.90 0.87 -2.92
C ALA A 40 10.16 1.43 -3.59
N LYS A 41 10.56 0.84 -4.70
CA LYS A 41 11.65 1.31 -5.54
C LYS A 41 11.13 2.22 -6.64
N ILE A 42 11.69 3.40 -6.78
CA ILE A 42 11.37 4.34 -7.86
C ILE A 42 11.97 3.79 -9.17
N ILE A 43 11.08 3.53 -10.13
CA ILE A 43 11.44 3.07 -11.48
C ILE A 43 11.56 4.26 -12.43
N ASP A 44 10.64 5.21 -12.32
CA ASP A 44 10.60 6.42 -13.14
C ASP A 44 10.03 7.57 -12.32
N CYS A 45 10.54 8.76 -12.56
CA CYS A 45 10.06 9.99 -11.93
C CYS A 45 10.01 11.09 -12.97
N LYS A 46 8.85 11.66 -13.20
CA LYS A 46 8.61 12.73 -14.16
C LYS A 46 8.00 13.94 -13.48
N ASP A 47 8.54 15.10 -13.76
CA ASP A 47 7.87 16.36 -13.47
C ASP A 47 6.70 16.50 -14.44
N VAL A 48 5.48 16.51 -13.92
CA VAL A 48 4.27 16.59 -14.76
C VAL A 48 4.04 18.02 -15.22
N ASP A 49 4.39 18.98 -14.36
CA ASP A 49 4.21 20.39 -14.64
C ASP A 49 5.18 21.20 -13.77
N SER A 50 6.12 21.87 -14.43
CA SER A 50 7.14 22.70 -13.77
C SER A 50 6.53 23.85 -12.94
N THR A 51 5.29 24.22 -13.20
CA THR A 51 4.59 25.30 -12.48
C THR A 51 3.84 24.82 -11.25
N SER A 52 3.29 23.61 -11.26
CA SER A 52 2.52 23.03 -10.14
C SER A 52 3.39 22.27 -9.13
N GLY A 53 4.60 21.88 -9.54
CA GLY A 53 5.50 21.06 -8.73
C GLY A 53 4.99 19.63 -8.51
N HIS A 54 4.02 19.17 -9.32
CA HIS A 54 3.50 17.80 -9.26
C HIS A 54 4.50 16.82 -9.88
N LEU A 55 4.82 15.76 -9.12
CA LEU A 55 5.66 14.66 -9.59
C LEU A 55 4.79 13.44 -9.88
N PHE A 56 5.03 12.82 -11.03
CA PHE A 56 4.56 11.46 -11.29
C PHE A 56 5.71 10.49 -10.98
N VAL A 57 5.49 9.63 -10.01
CA VAL A 57 6.50 8.67 -9.56
C VAL A 57 5.96 7.26 -9.79
N ASN A 58 6.61 6.53 -10.70
CA ASN A 58 6.32 5.12 -10.92
C ASN A 58 7.20 4.28 -10.00
N VAL A 59 6.57 3.42 -9.21
CA VAL A 59 7.26 2.62 -8.20
C VAL A 59 6.95 1.14 -8.35
N ARG A 60 7.87 0.30 -7.87
CA ARG A 60 7.67 -1.15 -7.74
C ARG A 60 7.87 -1.56 -6.28
N GLY A 61 6.89 -2.28 -5.72
CA GLY A 61 7.04 -2.95 -4.43
C GLY A 61 8.21 -3.95 -4.46
N ARG A 62 8.93 -4.04 -3.36
CA ARG A 62 10.10 -4.91 -3.22
C ARG A 62 9.92 -5.87 -2.07
N ARG A 63 10.26 -5.46 -0.86
CA ARG A 63 10.29 -6.28 0.35
C ARG A 63 9.40 -5.66 1.42
N LYS A 64 8.88 -6.50 2.30
CA LYS A 64 8.19 -6.05 3.50
C LYS A 64 9.20 -5.60 4.56
N PHE A 65 8.76 -4.66 5.39
CA PHE A 65 9.53 -4.23 6.56
C PHE A 65 8.62 -4.02 7.75
N ARG A 66 9.23 -4.06 8.94
CA ARG A 66 8.62 -3.66 10.20
C ARG A 66 9.24 -2.36 10.68
N VAL A 67 8.44 -1.42 11.11
CA VAL A 67 8.87 -0.20 11.77
C VAL A 67 9.34 -0.54 13.18
N ILE A 68 10.59 -0.21 13.50
CA ILE A 68 11.16 -0.37 14.84
C ILE A 68 11.03 0.93 15.63
N ARG A 69 11.27 2.06 14.96
CA ARG A 69 11.18 3.38 15.56
C ARG A 69 10.80 4.41 14.50
N LEU A 70 9.83 5.25 14.84
CA LEU A 70 9.48 6.42 14.02
C LEU A 70 10.33 7.62 14.42
N ILE A 71 10.76 8.37 13.43
CA ILE A 71 11.44 9.66 13.59
C ILE A 71 10.46 10.72 13.09
N PRO A 72 10.04 11.65 13.98
CA PRO A 72 9.03 12.64 13.62
C PRO A 72 9.53 13.58 12.53
N PRO A 73 8.64 14.06 11.66
CA PRO A 73 9.00 15.10 10.70
C PRO A 73 9.29 16.42 11.42
N SER A 74 10.11 17.25 10.82
CA SER A 74 10.38 18.60 11.32
C SER A 74 9.19 19.55 11.13
N LEU A 75 8.24 19.16 10.29
CA LEU A 75 7.01 19.90 10.01
C LEU A 75 5.86 19.30 10.81
N GLU A 76 5.32 20.05 11.75
CA GLU A 76 4.08 19.71 12.43
C GLU A 76 2.88 20.06 11.53
N LYS A 77 1.90 19.17 11.46
CA LYS A 77 0.68 19.43 10.69
C LYS A 77 -0.19 20.42 11.48
N SER A 78 -0.49 21.57 10.87
CA SER A 78 -1.46 22.52 11.43
C SER A 78 -2.89 21.96 11.27
N GLU A 79 -3.80 22.37 12.17
CA GLU A 79 -5.21 21.96 12.12
C GLU A 79 -5.90 22.33 10.78
N ASN A 80 -5.49 23.44 10.17
CA ASN A 80 -6.04 23.95 8.92
C ASN A 80 -5.15 23.65 7.71
N TYR A 81 -4.29 22.63 7.81
CA TYR A 81 -3.41 22.25 6.71
C TYR A 81 -4.22 21.64 5.56
N ASP A 82 -4.19 22.32 4.41
CA ASP A 82 -4.72 21.83 3.15
C ASP A 82 -3.63 21.90 2.08
N PRO A 83 -3.11 20.75 1.62
CA PRO A 83 -2.02 20.71 0.63
C PRO A 83 -2.44 21.20 -0.75
N PHE A 84 -3.73 21.36 -1.00
CA PHE A 84 -4.28 21.79 -2.31
C PHE A 84 -4.56 23.30 -2.35
N THR A 85 -4.32 24.02 -1.26
CA THR A 85 -4.48 25.48 -1.21
C THR A 85 -3.15 26.22 -1.23
N ILE A 86 -3.14 27.41 -1.83
CA ILE A 86 -1.95 28.31 -1.84
C ILE A 86 -1.52 28.63 -0.41
N HIS A 87 -2.46 28.77 0.53
CA HIS A 87 -2.18 29.04 1.93
C HIS A 87 -1.47 27.84 2.59
N GLY A 88 -1.93 26.64 2.37
CA GLY A 88 -1.31 25.40 2.86
C GLY A 88 0.12 25.22 2.30
N ILE A 89 0.31 25.49 1.01
CA ILE A 89 1.63 25.40 0.37
C ILE A 89 2.59 26.44 0.99
N ARG A 90 2.17 27.70 1.12
CA ARG A 90 3.01 28.76 1.69
C ARG A 90 3.36 28.51 3.16
N SER A 91 2.44 27.94 3.95
CA SER A 91 2.73 27.61 5.36
C SER A 91 3.84 26.53 5.47
N VAL A 92 3.86 25.57 4.54
CA VAL A 92 4.91 24.55 4.46
C VAL A 92 6.25 25.16 4.04
N GLU A 93 6.26 26.02 3.02
CA GLU A 93 7.48 26.69 2.56
C GLU A 93 8.08 27.56 3.65
N GLN A 94 7.25 28.31 4.37
CA GLN A 94 7.68 29.16 5.48
C GLN A 94 8.27 28.34 6.64
N SER A 95 7.61 27.26 7.03
CA SER A 95 8.11 26.33 8.06
C SER A 95 9.41 25.65 7.65
N HIS A 96 9.62 25.40 6.36
CA HIS A 96 10.85 24.81 5.85
C HIS A 96 12.04 25.79 5.94
N HIS A 97 11.82 27.06 5.65
CA HIS A 97 12.85 28.10 5.80
C HIS A 97 13.30 28.28 7.25
N ASP A 98 12.36 28.17 8.20
CA ASP A 98 12.63 28.38 9.62
C ASP A 98 13.40 27.23 10.28
N VAL A 99 13.32 26.02 9.71
CA VAL A 99 13.84 24.78 10.34
C VAL A 99 15.22 24.38 9.82
N GLY A 100 15.66 24.90 8.67
CA GLY A 100 16.94 24.59 8.04
C GLY A 100 16.89 23.34 7.15
N VAL A 101 17.77 23.31 6.14
CA VAL A 101 17.78 22.34 5.03
C VAL A 101 18.07 20.89 5.46
N GLU A 102 18.70 20.71 6.63
CA GLU A 102 19.08 19.36 7.11
C GLU A 102 17.92 18.57 7.71
N LYS A 103 16.81 19.22 8.08
CA LYS A 103 15.68 18.56 8.71
C LYS A 103 14.67 18.08 7.66
N LYS A 104 14.20 16.85 7.84
CA LYS A 104 13.26 16.23 6.92
C LYS A 104 11.81 16.57 7.28
N MET A 105 11.04 17.05 6.29
CA MET A 105 9.61 17.38 6.47
C MET A 105 8.69 16.17 6.38
N TYR A 106 9.22 14.98 6.23
CA TYR A 106 8.47 13.73 6.14
C TYR A 106 8.86 12.79 7.31
N ILE A 107 7.97 11.87 7.64
CA ILE A 107 8.22 10.86 8.67
C ILE A 107 9.33 9.94 8.15
N GLN A 108 10.34 9.70 8.99
CA GLN A 108 11.36 8.70 8.75
C GLN A 108 11.19 7.54 9.74
N ALA A 109 11.77 6.39 9.44
CA ALA A 109 11.71 5.23 10.32
C ALA A 109 13.02 4.43 10.29
N GLU A 110 13.36 3.86 11.42
CA GLU A 110 14.26 2.71 11.49
C GLU A 110 13.41 1.48 11.27
N VAL A 111 13.86 0.61 10.37
CA VAL A 111 13.06 -0.54 9.94
C VAL A 111 13.89 -1.82 9.97
N GLU A 112 13.21 -2.93 10.21
CA GLU A 112 13.75 -4.29 10.06
C GLU A 112 13.10 -4.92 8.83
N MET A 113 13.91 -5.51 7.94
CA MET A 113 13.39 -6.21 6.78
C MET A 113 12.77 -7.53 7.20
N ILE A 114 11.58 -7.81 6.68
CA ILE A 114 10.86 -9.08 6.89
C ILE A 114 11.19 -9.97 5.69
N SER A 115 11.55 -11.23 5.98
CA SER A 115 11.75 -12.24 4.94
C SER A 115 10.45 -12.50 4.18
N ASP A 116 10.56 -12.68 2.88
CA ASP A 116 9.43 -13.11 2.06
C ASP A 116 8.99 -14.52 2.44
N ILE A 117 7.74 -14.83 2.19
CA ILE A 117 7.21 -16.18 2.33
C ILE A 117 7.69 -16.98 1.11
N GLU A 118 8.63 -17.91 1.34
CA GLU A 118 9.28 -18.69 0.27
C GLU A 118 8.47 -19.92 -0.14
N ASP A 119 7.47 -20.31 0.65
CA ASP A 119 6.66 -21.49 0.38
C ASP A 119 5.83 -21.33 -0.88
N SER A 120 5.79 -22.38 -1.69
CA SER A 120 4.91 -22.47 -2.83
C SER A 120 3.48 -22.78 -2.38
N ILE A 121 2.51 -22.23 -3.10
CA ILE A 121 1.09 -22.51 -2.86
C ILE A 121 0.70 -23.74 -3.65
N SER A 122 -0.03 -24.68 -3.02
CA SER A 122 -0.59 -25.80 -3.74
C SER A 122 -1.65 -25.32 -4.76
N LEU A 123 -1.74 -25.99 -5.89
CA LEU A 123 -2.76 -25.67 -6.91
C LEU A 123 -4.18 -25.78 -6.32
N VAL A 124 -4.40 -26.75 -5.42
CA VAL A 124 -5.69 -26.94 -4.76
C VAL A 124 -6.06 -25.74 -3.88
N ASP A 125 -5.12 -25.22 -3.09
CA ASP A 125 -5.36 -24.04 -2.25
C ASP A 125 -5.61 -22.80 -3.10
N TRP A 126 -4.86 -22.64 -4.20
CA TRP A 126 -5.08 -21.56 -5.14
C TRP A 126 -6.46 -21.62 -5.79
N GLU A 127 -6.88 -22.77 -6.30
CA GLU A 127 -8.20 -22.97 -6.91
C GLU A 127 -9.33 -22.69 -5.91
N ASN A 128 -9.15 -23.08 -4.64
CA ASN A 128 -10.09 -22.77 -3.55
C ASN A 128 -10.21 -21.25 -3.30
N LEU A 129 -9.09 -20.52 -3.30
CA LEU A 129 -9.10 -19.05 -3.15
C LEU A 129 -9.78 -18.37 -4.35
N VAL A 130 -9.48 -18.83 -5.57
CA VAL A 130 -10.11 -18.31 -6.78
C VAL A 130 -11.62 -18.53 -6.77
N GLU A 131 -12.09 -19.71 -6.33
CA GLU A 131 -13.54 -19.98 -6.24
C GLU A 131 -14.21 -19.09 -5.18
N LYS A 132 -13.59 -18.88 -4.01
CA LYS A 132 -14.08 -17.93 -3.00
C LYS A 132 -14.15 -16.50 -3.55
N TRP A 133 -13.11 -16.07 -4.29
CA TRP A 133 -13.09 -14.78 -4.96
C TRP A 133 -14.28 -14.63 -5.94
N LYS A 134 -14.52 -15.63 -6.78
CA LYS A 134 -15.67 -15.63 -7.71
C LYS A 134 -16.99 -15.49 -6.98
N GLN A 135 -17.16 -16.21 -5.86
CA GLN A 135 -18.36 -16.15 -5.03
C GLN A 135 -18.55 -14.77 -4.42
N LYS A 136 -17.48 -14.18 -3.88
CA LYS A 136 -17.51 -12.81 -3.32
C LYS A 136 -17.93 -11.80 -4.37
N ILE A 137 -17.29 -11.78 -5.55
CA ILE A 137 -17.61 -10.83 -6.61
C ILE A 137 -19.06 -10.98 -7.10
N LYS A 138 -19.58 -12.20 -7.22
CA LYS A 138 -21.00 -12.43 -7.59
C LYS A 138 -21.95 -11.85 -6.53
N LYS A 139 -21.64 -12.02 -5.24
CA LYS A 139 -22.45 -11.45 -4.16
C LYS A 139 -22.43 -9.92 -4.17
N THR A 140 -21.22 -9.35 -4.25
CA THR A 140 -21.00 -7.90 -4.20
C THR A 140 -21.65 -7.14 -5.35
N SER A 141 -21.56 -7.69 -6.56
CA SER A 141 -22.09 -7.03 -7.74
C SER A 141 -23.63 -6.95 -7.77
N GLY A 142 -24.33 -7.64 -6.85
CA GLY A 142 -25.79 -7.72 -6.86
C GLY A 142 -26.35 -8.32 -8.16
N ASN A 143 -25.47 -8.72 -9.04
CA ASN A 143 -25.78 -9.18 -10.39
C ASN A 143 -25.60 -10.71 -10.47
N SER A 144 -26.71 -11.40 -10.21
CA SER A 144 -26.76 -12.87 -10.35
C SER A 144 -26.45 -13.38 -11.76
N GLU A 145 -26.29 -12.48 -12.73
CA GLU A 145 -26.01 -12.79 -14.14
C GLU A 145 -24.51 -12.88 -14.47
N LEU A 146 -23.61 -12.49 -13.53
CA LEU A 146 -22.19 -12.65 -13.76
C LEU A 146 -21.84 -14.14 -13.92
N THR A 147 -21.46 -14.50 -15.14
CA THR A 147 -21.07 -15.86 -15.48
C THR A 147 -19.65 -16.15 -14.99
N SER A 148 -19.36 -17.42 -14.70
CA SER A 148 -17.99 -17.85 -14.37
C SER A 148 -17.00 -17.49 -15.47
N HIS A 149 -17.41 -17.55 -16.74
CA HIS A 149 -16.58 -17.19 -17.89
C HIS A 149 -16.16 -15.69 -17.87
N GLN A 150 -17.04 -14.78 -17.47
CA GLN A 150 -16.69 -13.36 -17.34
C GLN A 150 -15.67 -13.14 -16.22
N LEU A 151 -15.80 -13.83 -15.09
CA LEU A 151 -14.84 -13.77 -13.99
C LEU A 151 -13.51 -14.40 -14.38
N ASP A 152 -13.52 -15.50 -15.12
CA ASP A 152 -12.29 -16.09 -15.67
C ASP A 152 -11.56 -15.12 -16.61
N HIS A 153 -12.29 -14.34 -17.40
CA HIS A 153 -11.71 -13.31 -18.26
C HIS A 153 -11.05 -12.19 -17.44
N VAL A 154 -11.65 -11.79 -16.32
CA VAL A 154 -11.01 -10.83 -15.39
C VAL A 154 -9.69 -11.40 -14.87
N LEU A 155 -9.68 -12.64 -14.41
CA LEU A 155 -8.43 -13.30 -13.95
C LEU A 155 -7.36 -13.36 -15.04
N GLU A 156 -7.75 -13.62 -16.30
CA GLU A 156 -6.85 -13.56 -17.44
C GLU A 156 -6.26 -12.16 -17.68
N GLN A 157 -7.08 -11.12 -17.60
CA GLN A 157 -6.64 -9.73 -17.77
C GLN A 157 -5.60 -9.31 -16.71
N TYR A 158 -5.72 -9.83 -15.50
CA TYR A 158 -4.78 -9.57 -14.40
C TYR A 158 -3.67 -10.62 -14.29
N TYR A 159 -3.54 -11.52 -15.30
CA TYR A 159 -2.54 -12.60 -15.34
C TYR A 159 -2.62 -13.57 -14.14
N LEU A 160 -3.80 -13.73 -13.54
CA LEU A 160 -4.03 -14.60 -12.38
C LEU A 160 -4.44 -16.02 -12.74
N LYS A 161 -4.56 -16.36 -14.02
CA LYS A 161 -4.77 -17.73 -14.49
C LYS A 161 -3.42 -18.42 -14.64
N THR A 162 -3.04 -19.20 -13.63
CA THR A 162 -1.72 -19.82 -13.52
C THR A 162 -1.81 -21.24 -12.97
N GLU A 163 -0.87 -22.08 -13.37
CA GLU A 163 -0.67 -23.43 -12.80
C GLU A 163 0.44 -23.44 -11.74
N THR A 164 1.15 -22.33 -11.58
CA THR A 164 2.25 -22.16 -10.62
C THR A 164 2.04 -20.92 -9.75
N PRO A 165 1.03 -20.93 -8.87
CA PRO A 165 0.71 -19.77 -8.04
C PRO A 165 1.82 -19.49 -7.01
N THR A 166 2.06 -18.21 -6.79
CA THR A 166 3.00 -17.70 -5.78
C THR A 166 2.26 -16.80 -4.79
N MET A 167 2.95 -16.38 -3.73
CA MET A 167 2.44 -15.40 -2.78
C MET A 167 1.91 -14.13 -3.47
N GLU A 168 2.58 -13.66 -4.52
CA GLU A 168 2.20 -12.46 -5.27
C GLU A 168 0.82 -12.59 -5.94
N TYR A 169 0.48 -13.80 -6.40
CA TYR A 169 -0.85 -14.09 -6.96
C TYR A 169 -1.94 -13.99 -5.88
N VAL A 170 -1.67 -14.49 -4.67
CA VAL A 170 -2.62 -14.37 -3.55
C VAL A 170 -2.83 -12.91 -3.18
N HIS A 171 -1.76 -12.12 -3.06
CA HIS A 171 -1.86 -10.69 -2.79
C HIS A 171 -2.67 -9.96 -3.87
N SER A 172 -2.43 -10.29 -5.15
CA SER A 172 -3.15 -9.69 -6.28
C SER A 172 -4.63 -10.07 -6.27
N LEU A 173 -4.95 -11.33 -5.98
CA LEU A 173 -6.34 -11.80 -5.86
C LEU A 173 -7.07 -11.09 -4.71
N CYS A 174 -6.42 -10.95 -3.56
CA CYS A 174 -6.97 -10.22 -2.42
C CYS A 174 -7.19 -8.74 -2.76
N ALA A 175 -6.26 -8.10 -3.48
CA ALA A 175 -6.38 -6.72 -3.92
C ALA A 175 -7.58 -6.50 -4.86
N LEU A 176 -7.90 -7.47 -5.71
CA LEU A 176 -9.10 -7.41 -6.58
C LEU A 176 -10.43 -7.60 -5.82
N ALA A 177 -10.38 -8.09 -4.58
CA ALA A 177 -11.56 -8.35 -3.75
C ALA A 177 -11.71 -7.35 -2.59
N SER A 178 -10.69 -6.55 -2.31
CA SER A 178 -10.70 -5.58 -1.22
C SER A 178 -11.44 -4.31 -1.64
N GLU A 179 -12.18 -3.72 -0.71
CA GLU A 179 -12.85 -2.43 -0.90
C GLU A 179 -11.95 -1.28 -0.47
N THR A 180 -11.15 -1.51 0.54
CA THR A 180 -10.26 -0.51 1.12
C THR A 180 -8.83 -1.05 1.27
N PRO A 181 -7.82 -0.18 1.28
CA PRO A 181 -6.45 -0.61 1.61
C PRO A 181 -6.32 -1.23 3.02
N LEU A 182 -7.23 -0.90 3.95
CA LEU A 182 -7.24 -1.43 5.31
C LEU A 182 -7.50 -2.94 5.32
N ASP A 183 -8.33 -3.43 4.39
CA ASP A 183 -8.63 -4.87 4.26
C ASP A 183 -7.38 -5.69 3.93
N LEU A 184 -6.40 -5.06 3.28
CA LEU A 184 -5.17 -5.72 2.86
C LEU A 184 -4.06 -5.69 3.93
N GLN A 185 -4.18 -4.86 4.95
CA GLN A 185 -3.18 -4.75 6.01
C GLN A 185 -2.95 -6.10 6.73
N PRO A 186 -3.99 -6.87 7.15
CA PRO A 186 -3.80 -8.19 7.74
C PRO A 186 -3.11 -9.20 6.80
N ILE A 187 -3.32 -9.07 5.48
CA ILE A 187 -2.67 -9.92 4.47
C ILE A 187 -1.18 -9.58 4.37
N LEU A 188 -0.84 -8.28 4.38
CA LEU A 188 0.54 -7.81 4.36
C LEU A 188 1.33 -8.27 5.60
N GLU A 189 0.67 -8.36 6.76
CA GLU A 189 1.27 -8.75 8.04
C GLU A 189 1.58 -10.25 8.17
N CYS A 190 1.12 -11.09 7.24
CA CYS A 190 1.40 -12.52 7.28
C CYS A 190 2.89 -12.82 7.16
N THR A 191 3.38 -13.76 7.96
CA THR A 191 4.78 -14.16 8.00
C THR A 191 5.02 -15.58 7.50
N ASN A 192 3.96 -16.36 7.28
CA ASN A 192 4.01 -17.71 6.73
C ASN A 192 2.79 -17.99 5.84
N MET A 193 2.85 -19.08 5.08
CA MET A 193 1.84 -19.44 4.09
C MET A 193 0.50 -19.77 4.74
N ASP A 194 0.49 -20.48 5.86
CA ASP A 194 -0.76 -20.87 6.53
C ASP A 194 -1.57 -19.64 6.94
N GLN A 195 -0.91 -18.64 7.55
CA GLN A 195 -1.55 -17.36 7.90
C GLN A 195 -2.05 -16.62 6.66
N LEU A 196 -1.26 -16.63 5.57
CA LEU A 196 -1.62 -15.97 4.33
C LEU A 196 -2.89 -16.59 3.74
N LEU A 197 -2.96 -17.90 3.65
CA LEU A 197 -4.12 -18.62 3.13
C LEU A 197 -5.36 -18.43 4.02
N GLU A 198 -5.21 -18.55 5.35
CA GLU A 198 -6.31 -18.33 6.30
C GLU A 198 -6.89 -16.93 6.21
N LYS A 199 -6.04 -15.89 6.27
CA LYS A 199 -6.49 -14.49 6.22
C LYS A 199 -7.05 -14.12 4.85
N SER A 200 -6.46 -14.65 3.76
CA SER A 200 -6.99 -14.46 2.41
C SER A 200 -8.37 -15.10 2.26
N ALA A 201 -8.54 -16.34 2.72
CA ALA A 201 -9.84 -17.00 2.70
C ALA A 201 -10.88 -16.20 3.49
N LYS A 202 -10.52 -15.70 4.69
CA LYS A 202 -11.40 -14.87 5.51
C LYS A 202 -11.80 -13.56 4.81
N LEU A 203 -10.86 -12.88 4.17
CA LEU A 203 -11.16 -11.68 3.38
C LEU A 203 -12.14 -11.98 2.25
N LEU A 204 -11.96 -13.10 1.56
CA LEU A 204 -12.80 -13.52 0.44
C LEU A 204 -14.18 -14.03 0.87
N GLU A 205 -14.34 -14.50 2.12
CA GLU A 205 -15.61 -14.95 2.69
C GLU A 205 -16.40 -13.85 3.39
N SER A 206 -15.75 -12.75 3.79
CA SER A 206 -16.41 -11.66 4.51
C SER A 206 -17.52 -11.04 3.67
N ASP A 207 -18.71 -10.91 4.25
CA ASP A 207 -19.82 -10.18 3.66
C ASP A 207 -19.57 -8.67 3.81
N ILE A 208 -19.92 -7.91 2.78
CA ILE A 208 -19.76 -6.45 2.66
C ILE A 208 -20.64 -5.67 3.65
N ASN A 209 -21.47 -6.35 4.45
CA ASN A 209 -22.47 -5.75 5.33
C ASN A 209 -22.26 -6.07 6.82
N SER A 210 -21.03 -6.07 7.30
CA SER A 210 -20.77 -6.16 8.74
C SER A 210 -20.29 -4.82 9.30
N GLU A 211 -21.15 -3.81 9.20
CA GLU A 211 -21.20 -2.63 10.07
C GLU A 211 -22.60 -2.48 10.69
#